data_4be183df557ae7acf179f6493160c263
#
_entry.id   4be183df557ae7acf179f6493160c263
#
_cell.length_a   1.000
_cell.length_b   1.000
_cell.length_c   1.000
_cell.angle_alpha   90.00
_cell.angle_beta   90.00
_cell.angle_gamma   90.00
#
_symmetry.space_group_name_H-M   'P 1'
#
loop_
_entity.id
_entity.type
_entity.pdbx_description
1 polymer ?
#
loop_
_entity_poly.entity_id
_entity_poly.type
_entity_poly.pdbx_seq_one_letter_code
_entity_poly.pdbx_strand_id
1 'polypeptide(L)'
;PAPLADVYRYFEKLETGYMDVIRDSIESRANEVCREPEELNPMVVYLHSASYATKHGETDAYWLSDQASFSCKVAIEQAISTHYGDNRLDTASAVQEVIEKFGPERMNFILANTIQHKDADGRISRDNKAWAKTIPMPEDKESFRRNAYLVVDQVNPGLVDLFTRQARKTVQEKEKGSVLQKLKQELPAHKPAAPKKQGPER
;
A
#
# COMPACT_ATOMS: atom_id res chain seq x y z
N PRO A 1 -10.00 2.35 29.85
CA PRO A 1 -9.54 3.27 28.81
C PRO A 1 -10.64 3.45 27.79
N ALA A 2 -10.87 4.70 27.36
CA ALA A 2 -11.86 4.98 26.35
C ALA A 2 -11.49 4.21 25.05
N PRO A 3 -12.47 3.64 24.34
CA PRO A 3 -12.19 3.02 23.04
C PRO A 3 -11.51 4.05 22.13
N LEU A 4 -10.55 3.63 21.34
CA LEU A 4 -9.80 4.55 20.47
C LEU A 4 -10.73 5.32 19.50
N ALA A 5 -11.89 4.75 19.14
CA ALA A 5 -12.94 5.44 18.41
C ALA A 5 -13.45 6.71 19.12
N ASP A 6 -13.47 6.74 20.44
CA ASP A 6 -13.88 7.91 21.21
C ASP A 6 -12.74 8.95 21.28
N VAL A 7 -11.50 8.51 21.26
CA VAL A 7 -10.32 9.38 21.13
C VAL A 7 -10.32 10.06 19.75
N TYR A 8 -10.57 9.34 18.68
CA TYR A 8 -10.70 9.92 17.34
C TYR A 8 -11.84 10.92 17.26
N ARG A 9 -13.02 10.57 17.77
CA ARG A 9 -14.19 11.46 17.77
C ARG A 9 -13.95 12.73 18.58
N TYR A 10 -13.15 12.66 19.64
CA TYR A 10 -12.72 13.82 20.42
C TYR A 10 -11.82 14.73 19.57
N PHE A 11 -10.83 14.17 18.88
CA PHE A 11 -9.91 14.94 18.05
C PHE A 11 -10.54 15.45 16.73
N GLU A 12 -11.53 14.77 16.18
CA GLU A 12 -12.33 15.24 15.06
C GLU A 12 -13.06 16.58 15.35
N LYS A 13 -13.35 16.83 16.63
CA LYS A 13 -13.98 18.06 17.09
C LYS A 13 -13.00 19.19 17.43
N LEU A 14 -11.74 18.89 17.54
CA LEU A 14 -10.69 19.87 17.78
C LEU A 14 -10.13 20.30 16.42
N GLU A 15 -10.27 21.58 16.09
CA GLU A 15 -9.72 22.15 14.85
C GLU A 15 -8.24 21.80 14.65
N THR A 16 -7.96 21.36 13.43
CA THR A 16 -6.67 21.14 12.76
C THR A 16 -5.41 21.63 13.47
N GLY A 17 -4.55 20.73 13.84
CA GLY A 17 -3.22 20.96 14.47
C GLY A 17 -2.71 19.75 15.25
N TYR A 18 -3.55 18.76 15.44
CA TYR A 18 -3.28 17.63 16.34
C TYR A 18 -2.94 16.31 15.61
N MET A 19 -2.45 16.39 14.37
CA MET A 19 -2.09 15.19 13.61
C MET A 19 -1.03 14.33 14.32
N ASP A 20 -0.10 14.98 15.03
CA ASP A 20 0.92 14.27 15.80
C ASP A 20 0.32 13.52 16.99
N VAL A 21 -0.61 14.15 17.71
CA VAL A 21 -1.30 13.50 18.84
C VAL A 21 -2.11 12.29 18.39
N ILE A 22 -2.70 12.36 17.20
CA ILE A 22 -3.45 11.25 16.62
C ILE A 22 -2.53 10.13 16.20
N ARG A 23 -1.42 10.47 15.55
CA ARG A 23 -0.39 9.50 15.23
C ARG A 23 0.07 8.77 16.48
N ASP A 24 0.44 9.50 17.51
CA ASP A 24 0.92 8.93 18.77
C ASP A 24 -0.15 8.05 19.44
N SER A 25 -1.43 8.40 19.30
CA SER A 25 -2.54 7.60 19.81
C SER A 25 -2.75 6.31 19.00
N ILE A 26 -2.60 6.36 17.69
CA ILE A 26 -2.64 5.18 16.81
C ILE A 26 -1.46 4.26 17.14
N GLU A 27 -0.26 4.80 17.20
CA GLU A 27 0.94 4.03 17.51
C GLU A 27 0.87 3.40 18.90
N SER A 28 0.43 4.15 19.90
CA SER A 28 0.25 3.64 21.26
C SER A 28 -0.74 2.47 21.29
N ARG A 29 -1.90 2.63 20.64
CA ARG A 29 -2.92 1.56 20.63
C ARG A 29 -2.46 0.34 19.87
N ALA A 30 -1.80 0.53 18.74
CA ALA A 30 -1.30 -0.58 17.95
C ALA A 30 -0.15 -1.32 18.66
N ASN A 31 0.70 -0.61 19.41
CA ASN A 31 1.72 -1.24 20.25
C ASN A 31 1.14 -2.04 21.43
N GLU A 32 -0.07 -1.69 21.89
CA GLU A 32 -0.80 -2.51 22.87
C GLU A 32 -1.33 -3.83 22.28
N VAL A 33 -1.71 -3.80 20.99
CA VAL A 33 -2.30 -4.95 20.27
C VAL A 33 -1.20 -5.82 19.65
N CYS A 34 -0.23 -5.21 19.00
CA CYS A 34 0.87 -5.88 18.32
C CYS A 34 2.09 -5.98 19.24
N ARG A 35 2.47 -7.18 19.59
CA ARG A 35 3.65 -7.42 20.45
C ARG A 35 4.94 -7.52 19.64
N GLU A 36 4.84 -7.89 18.37
CA GLU A 36 5.98 -8.11 17.47
C GLU A 36 5.81 -7.22 16.23
N PRO A 37 6.78 -6.33 15.93
CA PRO A 37 6.72 -5.47 14.76
C PRO A 37 6.57 -6.23 13.44
N GLU A 38 7.07 -7.46 13.36
CA GLU A 38 6.94 -8.34 12.21
C GLU A 38 5.50 -8.76 11.96
N GLU A 39 4.62 -8.78 12.97
CA GLU A 39 3.19 -9.08 12.83
C GLU A 39 2.44 -8.04 12.01
N LEU A 40 3.03 -6.84 11.85
CA LEU A 40 2.48 -5.79 11.01
C LEU A 40 2.69 -6.04 9.50
N ASN A 41 3.54 -6.99 9.13
CA ASN A 41 3.96 -7.24 7.77
C ASN A 41 3.73 -8.71 7.37
N PRO A 42 3.04 -9.05 6.29
CA PRO A 42 2.33 -8.26 5.27
C PRO A 42 0.82 -8.25 5.50
N MET A 43 0.32 -7.35 6.28
CA MET A 43 -1.12 -7.30 6.57
C MET A 43 -1.93 -6.81 5.37
N VAL A 44 -2.98 -7.56 5.08
CA VAL A 44 -4.03 -7.14 4.14
C VAL A 44 -4.70 -5.86 4.64
N VAL A 45 -5.03 -4.95 3.74
CA VAL A 45 -5.73 -3.71 4.09
C VAL A 45 -7.13 -4.05 4.59
N TYR A 46 -7.47 -3.62 5.81
CA TYR A 46 -8.80 -3.80 6.36
C TYR A 46 -9.76 -2.77 5.77
N LEU A 47 -10.78 -3.23 5.04
CA LEU A 47 -11.66 -2.35 4.27
C LEU A 47 -13.01 -2.04 4.94
N HIS A 48 -13.37 -2.78 5.99
CA HIS A 48 -14.63 -2.54 6.68
C HIS A 48 -14.52 -1.41 7.71
N SER A 49 -15.67 -0.89 8.13
CA SER A 49 -15.76 0.17 9.13
C SER A 49 -15.37 -0.31 10.54
N ALA A 50 -15.01 0.64 11.42
CA ALA A 50 -14.78 0.35 12.84
C ALA A 50 -16.01 -0.29 13.52
N SER A 51 -17.21 0.13 13.12
CA SER A 51 -18.46 -0.44 13.62
C SER A 51 -18.62 -1.91 13.19
N TYR A 52 -18.26 -2.23 11.97
CA TYR A 52 -18.25 -3.62 11.49
C TYR A 52 -17.24 -4.46 12.28
N ALA A 53 -16.00 -4.00 12.43
CA ALA A 53 -14.96 -4.68 13.18
C ALA A 53 -15.38 -4.98 14.63
N THR A 54 -16.00 -4.01 15.30
CA THR A 54 -16.51 -4.19 16.66
C THR A 54 -17.61 -5.28 16.73
N LYS A 55 -18.53 -5.28 15.77
CA LYS A 55 -19.61 -6.27 15.74
C LYS A 55 -19.13 -7.69 15.48
N HIS A 56 -18.03 -7.85 14.74
CA HIS A 56 -17.51 -9.15 14.34
C HIS A 56 -16.32 -9.61 15.18
N GLY A 57 -15.91 -8.84 16.19
CA GLY A 57 -14.76 -9.18 17.03
C GLY A 57 -13.40 -9.02 16.33
N GLU A 58 -13.34 -8.21 15.27
CA GLU A 58 -12.17 -7.99 14.42
C GLU A 58 -11.45 -6.67 14.74
N THR A 59 -11.68 -6.12 15.95
CA THR A 59 -11.17 -4.81 16.36
C THR A 59 -9.64 -4.76 16.31
N ASP A 60 -8.96 -5.84 16.69
CA ASP A 60 -7.50 -5.91 16.67
C ASP A 60 -6.97 -5.88 15.22
N ALA A 61 -7.57 -6.65 14.31
CA ALA A 61 -7.21 -6.62 12.90
C ALA A 61 -7.41 -5.22 12.28
N TYR A 62 -8.49 -4.54 12.66
CA TYR A 62 -8.75 -3.18 12.25
C TYR A 62 -7.64 -2.21 12.70
N TRP A 63 -7.22 -2.26 13.97
CA TRP A 63 -6.18 -1.39 14.51
C TRP A 63 -4.79 -1.71 13.99
N LEU A 64 -4.45 -2.99 13.84
CA LEU A 64 -3.18 -3.41 13.25
C LEU A 64 -3.06 -2.94 11.80
N SER A 65 -4.15 -3.07 11.01
CA SER A 65 -4.18 -2.54 9.65
C SER A 65 -4.02 -1.02 9.60
N ASP A 66 -4.55 -0.32 10.59
CA ASP A 66 -4.46 1.13 10.73
C ASP A 66 -3.02 1.58 10.97
N GLN A 67 -2.37 1.00 11.95
CA GLN A 67 -0.96 1.26 12.24
C GLN A 67 -0.08 0.93 11.04
N ALA A 68 -0.29 -0.22 10.40
CA ALA A 68 0.50 -0.60 9.23
C ALA A 68 0.30 0.39 8.07
N SER A 69 -0.91 0.94 7.89
CA SER A 69 -1.17 1.97 6.90
C SER A 69 -0.43 3.28 7.20
N PHE A 70 -0.45 3.71 8.46
CA PHE A 70 0.30 4.88 8.89
C PHE A 70 1.81 4.68 8.72
N SER A 71 2.33 3.54 9.17
CA SER A 71 3.76 3.20 9.02
C SER A 71 4.18 3.12 7.55
N CYS A 72 3.34 2.59 6.67
CA CYS A 72 3.58 2.57 5.23
C CYS A 72 3.64 3.99 4.64
N LYS A 73 2.74 4.88 5.05
CA LYS A 73 2.76 6.30 4.66
C LYS A 73 4.09 6.95 5.05
N VAL A 74 4.53 6.77 6.29
CA VAL A 74 5.81 7.32 6.77
C VAL A 74 6.99 6.72 5.97
N ALA A 75 6.97 5.43 5.69
CA ALA A 75 8.01 4.78 4.90
C ALA A 75 8.08 5.31 3.46
N ILE A 76 6.94 5.60 2.83
CA ILE A 76 6.91 6.24 1.49
C ILE A 76 7.57 7.61 1.54
N GLU A 77 7.24 8.44 2.54
CA GLU A 77 7.84 9.76 2.71
C GLU A 77 9.33 9.71 2.96
N GLN A 78 9.77 8.78 3.81
CA GLN A 78 11.19 8.54 4.08
C GLN A 78 11.93 8.04 2.83
N ALA A 79 11.37 7.07 2.11
CA ALA A 79 11.96 6.56 0.88
C ALA A 79 12.11 7.67 -0.18
N ILE A 80 11.09 8.51 -0.36
CA ILE A 80 11.17 9.67 -1.25
C ILE A 80 12.29 10.61 -0.79
N SER A 81 12.39 10.93 0.49
CA SER A 81 13.41 11.83 1.02
C SER A 81 14.82 11.25 0.91
N THR A 82 14.99 9.96 1.22
CA THR A 82 16.31 9.29 1.21
C THR A 82 16.85 9.11 -0.20
N HIS A 83 15.98 8.79 -1.15
CA HIS A 83 16.38 8.53 -2.55
C HIS A 83 16.30 9.76 -3.46
N TYR A 84 16.03 10.93 -2.91
CA TYR A 84 16.05 12.20 -3.64
C TYR A 84 17.41 12.90 -3.48
N GLY A 85 18.14 13.03 -4.58
CA GLY A 85 19.41 13.74 -4.65
C GLY A 85 19.64 14.30 -6.05
N ASP A 86 20.45 15.35 -6.18
CA ASP A 86 20.79 15.99 -7.46
C ASP A 86 19.57 16.35 -8.32
N ASN A 87 18.51 16.84 -7.68
CA ASN A 87 17.21 17.16 -8.30
C ASN A 87 16.54 15.95 -8.99
N ARG A 88 16.84 14.74 -8.57
CA ARG A 88 16.30 13.50 -9.12
C ARG A 88 15.92 12.53 -8.01
N LEU A 89 14.77 11.88 -8.18
CA LEU A 89 14.34 10.75 -7.34
C LEU A 89 14.73 9.44 -8.02
N ASP A 90 15.49 8.59 -7.32
CA ASP A 90 15.61 7.18 -7.67
C ASP A 90 14.34 6.44 -7.27
N THR A 91 13.35 6.50 -8.16
CA THR A 91 12.04 5.91 -7.92
C THR A 91 12.08 4.38 -7.81
N ALA A 92 13.04 3.72 -8.45
CA ALA A 92 13.12 2.26 -8.44
C ALA A 92 13.53 1.74 -7.07
N SER A 93 14.62 2.29 -6.51
CA SER A 93 15.10 1.94 -5.17
C SER A 93 14.08 2.32 -4.08
N ALA A 94 13.52 3.54 -4.16
CA ALA A 94 12.53 4.01 -3.22
C ALA A 94 11.26 3.13 -3.17
N VAL A 95 10.75 2.72 -4.32
CA VAL A 95 9.57 1.83 -4.41
C VAL A 95 9.90 0.43 -3.92
N GLN A 96 11.08 -0.10 -4.26
CA GLN A 96 11.48 -1.44 -3.85
C GLN A 96 11.58 -1.56 -2.32
N GLU A 97 12.16 -0.58 -1.65
CA GLU A 97 12.25 -0.51 -0.19
C GLU A 97 10.86 -0.60 0.48
N VAL A 98 9.90 0.16 -0.01
CA VAL A 98 8.54 0.16 0.55
C VAL A 98 7.80 -1.15 0.25
N ILE A 99 7.93 -1.69 -0.97
CA ILE A 99 7.28 -2.96 -1.33
C ILE A 99 7.81 -4.12 -0.49
N GLU A 100 9.11 -4.17 -0.21
CA GLU A 100 9.71 -5.22 0.60
C GLU A 100 9.19 -5.21 2.04
N LYS A 101 8.95 -4.03 2.57
CA LYS A 101 8.52 -3.86 3.96
C LYS A 101 7.01 -4.00 4.17
N PHE A 102 6.18 -3.48 3.25
CA PHE A 102 4.72 -3.37 3.44
C PHE A 102 3.89 -4.13 2.39
N GLY A 103 4.54 -4.68 1.38
CA GLY A 103 3.86 -5.31 0.26
C GLY A 103 3.21 -4.31 -0.72
N PRO A 104 2.89 -4.81 -1.94
CA PRO A 104 2.35 -3.95 -3.00
C PRO A 104 0.92 -3.47 -2.71
N GLU A 105 0.11 -4.28 -2.02
CA GLU A 105 -1.30 -3.97 -1.77
C GLU A 105 -1.44 -2.75 -0.85
N ARG A 106 -0.75 -2.75 0.28
CA ARG A 106 -0.78 -1.64 1.23
C ARG A 106 -0.17 -0.37 0.65
N MET A 107 0.97 -0.48 -0.03
CA MET A 107 1.58 0.66 -0.72
C MET A 107 0.60 1.27 -1.73
N ASN A 108 -0.06 0.44 -2.56
CA ASN A 108 -1.04 0.91 -3.53
C ASN A 108 -2.24 1.59 -2.86
N PHE A 109 -2.71 1.05 -1.74
CA PHE A 109 -3.78 1.67 -0.94
C PHE A 109 -3.40 3.09 -0.47
N ILE A 110 -2.23 3.27 0.13
CA ILE A 110 -1.76 4.57 0.63
C ILE A 110 -1.59 5.59 -0.51
N LEU A 111 -0.99 5.17 -1.63
CA LEU A 111 -0.81 6.03 -2.79
C LEU A 111 -2.15 6.43 -3.41
N ALA A 112 -3.07 5.47 -3.58
CA ALA A 112 -4.38 5.74 -4.15
C ALA A 112 -5.22 6.66 -3.24
N ASN A 113 -5.18 6.45 -1.91
CA ASN A 113 -5.81 7.36 -0.95
C ASN A 113 -5.29 8.78 -1.08
N THR A 114 -3.96 8.94 -1.18
CA THR A 114 -3.32 10.25 -1.36
C THR A 114 -3.74 10.93 -2.66
N ILE A 115 -3.77 10.19 -3.77
CA ILE A 115 -4.12 10.72 -5.08
C ILE A 115 -5.60 11.10 -5.17
N GLN A 116 -6.49 10.28 -4.59
CA GLN A 116 -7.92 10.60 -4.54
C GLN A 116 -8.19 11.89 -3.76
N HIS A 117 -7.45 12.10 -2.65
CA HIS A 117 -7.54 13.34 -1.88
C HIS A 117 -7.01 14.56 -2.65
N LYS A 118 -6.01 14.35 -3.51
CA LYS A 118 -5.38 15.40 -4.37
C LYS A 118 -5.96 15.41 -5.78
N ASP A 119 -7.20 15.00 -6.01
CA ASP A 119 -7.79 14.88 -7.38
C ASP A 119 -7.80 16.23 -8.15
N ALA A 120 -7.95 17.35 -7.46
CA ALA A 120 -7.88 18.70 -8.04
C ALA A 120 -6.44 19.19 -8.33
N ASP A 121 -5.40 18.50 -7.81
CA ASP A 121 -4.00 18.92 -8.00
C ASP A 121 -3.53 18.63 -9.43
N GLY A 122 -3.14 19.69 -10.15
CA GLY A 122 -2.63 19.59 -11.53
C GLY A 122 -1.27 18.90 -11.66
N ARG A 123 -0.55 18.69 -10.58
CA ARG A 123 0.75 18.00 -10.56
C ARG A 123 0.59 16.46 -10.59
N ILE A 124 -0.61 15.96 -10.30
CA ILE A 124 -0.92 14.53 -10.39
C ILE A 124 -1.40 14.20 -11.82
N SER A 125 -0.78 13.23 -12.43
CA SER A 125 -1.10 12.78 -13.78
C SER A 125 -2.51 12.18 -13.86
N ARG A 126 -3.15 12.34 -15.04
CA ARG A 126 -4.49 11.78 -15.31
C ARG A 126 -4.52 10.26 -15.14
N ASP A 127 -3.45 9.58 -15.56
CA ASP A 127 -3.32 8.12 -15.47
C ASP A 127 -3.29 7.65 -14.02
N ASN A 128 -2.58 8.35 -13.13
CA ASN A 128 -2.56 8.04 -11.72
C ASN A 128 -3.90 8.32 -11.05
N LYS A 129 -4.59 9.40 -11.43
CA LYS A 129 -5.95 9.69 -10.96
C LYS A 129 -6.95 8.61 -11.37
N ALA A 130 -6.89 8.15 -12.63
CA ALA A 130 -7.75 7.08 -13.11
C ALA A 130 -7.46 5.75 -12.37
N TRP A 131 -6.19 5.40 -12.23
CA TRP A 131 -5.77 4.22 -11.49
C TRP A 131 -6.20 4.27 -10.01
N ALA A 132 -6.02 5.38 -9.33
CA ALA A 132 -6.36 5.48 -7.92
C ALA A 132 -7.85 5.17 -7.65
N LYS A 133 -8.74 5.49 -8.61
CA LYS A 133 -10.18 5.18 -8.51
C LYS A 133 -10.49 3.67 -8.63
N THR A 134 -9.56 2.87 -9.09
CA THR A 134 -9.73 1.41 -9.18
C THR A 134 -9.34 0.67 -7.90
N ILE A 135 -8.66 1.33 -6.97
CA ILE A 135 -8.22 0.72 -5.73
C ILE A 135 -9.34 0.81 -4.68
N PRO A 136 -9.72 -0.32 -4.07
CA PRO A 136 -10.73 -0.32 -3.01
C PRO A 136 -10.31 0.57 -1.84
N MET A 137 -11.29 1.33 -1.32
CA MET A 137 -11.10 2.17 -0.15
C MET A 137 -12.01 1.69 1.00
N PRO A 138 -11.61 1.89 2.26
CA PRO A 138 -12.45 1.56 3.40
C PRO A 138 -13.82 2.24 3.33
N GLU A 139 -14.82 1.57 3.88
CA GLU A 139 -16.21 2.04 3.93
C GLU A 139 -16.37 3.34 4.71
N ASP A 140 -15.48 3.62 5.65
CA ASP A 140 -15.44 4.87 6.42
C ASP A 140 -14.98 6.05 5.53
N LYS A 141 -15.85 6.52 4.66
CA LYS A 141 -15.54 7.52 3.61
C LYS A 141 -15.04 8.86 4.16
N GLU A 142 -15.47 9.25 5.34
CA GLU A 142 -15.16 10.53 5.97
C GLU A 142 -14.21 10.38 7.14
N SER A 143 -13.57 9.22 7.27
CA SER A 143 -12.76 9.00 8.44
C SER A 143 -11.55 9.91 8.38
N PHE A 144 -11.41 10.71 9.40
CA PHE A 144 -10.24 11.47 9.78
C PHE A 144 -8.94 10.62 9.64
N ARG A 145 -9.02 9.33 9.83
CA ARG A 145 -7.97 8.33 9.64
C ARG A 145 -7.40 8.32 8.22
N ARG A 146 -8.26 8.44 7.19
CA ARG A 146 -7.78 8.53 5.80
C ARG A 146 -6.89 9.76 5.55
N ASN A 147 -7.12 10.85 6.29
CA ASN A 147 -6.28 12.04 6.23
C ASN A 147 -4.91 11.78 6.87
N ALA A 148 -4.82 10.94 7.90
CA ALA A 148 -3.56 10.55 8.53
C ALA A 148 -2.64 9.77 7.60
N TYR A 149 -3.19 9.10 6.56
CA TYR A 149 -2.41 8.34 5.59
C TYR A 149 -1.98 9.13 4.35
N LEU A 150 -2.24 10.43 4.30
CA LEU A 150 -1.85 11.25 3.15
C LEU A 150 -0.34 11.43 3.11
N VAL A 151 0.26 11.03 2.01
CA VAL A 151 1.68 11.25 1.75
C VAL A 151 1.90 12.73 1.45
N VAL A 152 2.86 13.35 2.14
CA VAL A 152 3.19 14.75 1.99
C VAL A 152 4.48 14.90 1.18
N ASP A 153 4.42 15.68 0.09
CA ASP A 153 5.58 16.07 -0.70
C ASP A 153 6.36 17.18 0.01
N GLN A 154 7.24 16.81 0.94
CA GLN A 154 7.99 17.79 1.73
C GLN A 154 9.12 18.44 0.93
N VAL A 155 9.75 17.67 0.02
CA VAL A 155 10.97 18.09 -0.68
C VAL A 155 10.67 18.78 -2.01
N ASN A 156 9.79 18.19 -2.82
CA ASN A 156 9.45 18.73 -4.14
C ASN A 156 8.05 18.30 -4.54
N PRO A 157 7.14 19.23 -4.83
CA PRO A 157 5.80 18.90 -5.31
C PRO A 157 5.83 18.06 -6.60
N GLY A 158 5.08 16.95 -6.60
CA GLY A 158 5.02 16.03 -7.76
C GLY A 158 5.84 14.74 -7.60
N LEU A 159 6.70 14.63 -6.59
CA LEU A 159 7.45 13.38 -6.35
C LEU A 159 6.56 12.19 -6.07
N VAL A 160 5.42 12.41 -5.40
CA VAL A 160 4.40 11.37 -5.18
C VAL A 160 3.84 10.83 -6.50
N ASP A 161 3.64 11.68 -7.51
CA ASP A 161 3.18 11.21 -8.84
C ASP A 161 4.23 10.32 -9.51
N LEU A 162 5.50 10.70 -9.44
CA LEU A 162 6.61 9.91 -9.98
C LEU A 162 6.75 8.57 -9.24
N PHE A 163 6.72 8.59 -7.93
CA PHE A 163 6.76 7.40 -7.09
C PHE A 163 5.60 6.45 -7.43
N THR A 164 4.38 6.98 -7.52
CA THR A 164 3.19 6.19 -7.87
C THR A 164 3.31 5.54 -9.24
N ARG A 165 3.82 6.26 -10.23
CA ARG A 165 4.03 5.72 -11.58
C ARG A 165 4.97 4.52 -11.56
N GLN A 166 6.08 4.64 -10.83
CA GLN A 166 7.03 3.54 -10.66
C GLN A 166 6.43 2.38 -9.87
N ALA A 167 5.70 2.65 -8.80
CA ALA A 167 5.04 1.64 -7.98
C ALA A 167 4.10 0.75 -8.82
N ARG A 168 3.24 1.38 -9.62
CA ARG A 168 2.33 0.69 -10.56
C ARG A 168 3.08 -0.20 -11.55
N LYS A 169 4.16 0.34 -12.13
CA LYS A 169 5.00 -0.42 -13.06
C LYS A 169 5.62 -1.65 -12.41
N THR A 170 6.21 -1.49 -11.23
CA THR A 170 6.86 -2.58 -10.49
C THR A 170 5.87 -3.68 -10.11
N VAL A 171 4.66 -3.32 -9.67
CA VAL A 171 3.60 -4.29 -9.34
C VAL A 171 3.17 -5.07 -10.58
N GLN A 172 2.91 -4.39 -11.70
CA GLN A 172 2.52 -5.04 -12.96
C GLN A 172 3.60 -5.99 -13.49
N GLU A 173 4.87 -5.65 -13.37
CA GLU A 173 5.98 -6.50 -13.78
C GLU A 173 6.08 -7.77 -12.92
N LYS A 174 5.89 -7.65 -11.59
CA LYS A 174 5.86 -8.79 -10.68
C LYS A 174 4.68 -9.74 -10.98
N GLU A 175 3.51 -9.19 -11.25
CA GLU A 175 2.32 -9.98 -11.62
C GLU A 175 2.53 -10.75 -12.93
N LYS A 176 3.04 -10.08 -13.96
CA LYS A 176 3.38 -10.72 -15.25
C LYS A 176 4.42 -11.83 -15.09
N GLY A 177 5.46 -11.59 -14.28
CA GLY A 177 6.48 -12.59 -13.95
C GLY A 177 5.89 -13.82 -13.27
N SER A 178 5.00 -13.64 -12.30
CA SER A 178 4.32 -14.72 -11.60
C SER A 178 3.43 -15.55 -12.51
N VAL A 179 2.65 -14.90 -13.40
CA VAL A 179 1.80 -15.59 -14.37
C VAL A 179 2.64 -16.42 -15.36
N LEU A 180 3.73 -15.85 -15.87
CA LEU A 180 4.64 -16.56 -16.77
C LEU A 180 5.31 -17.78 -16.11
N GLN A 181 5.66 -17.69 -14.84
CA GLN A 181 6.19 -18.83 -14.08
C GLN A 181 5.14 -19.94 -13.91
N LYS A 182 3.91 -19.58 -13.55
CA LYS A 182 2.81 -20.57 -13.45
C LYS A 182 2.55 -21.26 -14.77
N LEU A 183 2.48 -20.52 -15.88
CA LEU A 183 2.30 -21.08 -17.22
C LEU A 183 3.44 -22.02 -17.64
N LYS A 184 4.69 -21.71 -17.27
CA LYS A 184 5.84 -22.60 -17.54
C LYS A 184 5.81 -23.89 -16.73
N GLN A 185 5.24 -23.87 -15.51
CA GLN A 185 5.09 -25.06 -14.67
C GLN A 185 3.92 -25.95 -15.11
N GLU A 186 2.89 -25.37 -15.72
CA GLU A 186 1.69 -26.10 -16.21
C GLU A 186 1.88 -26.69 -17.61
N LEU A 187 2.89 -26.27 -18.37
CA LEU A 187 3.18 -26.87 -19.68
C LEU A 187 3.85 -28.24 -19.46
N PRO A 188 3.21 -29.37 -19.86
CA PRO A 188 3.83 -30.67 -19.77
C PRO A 188 5.09 -30.67 -20.63
N ALA A 189 6.20 -31.17 -20.07
CA ALA A 189 7.45 -31.33 -20.78
C ALA A 189 7.19 -32.10 -22.08
N HIS A 190 7.33 -31.47 -23.22
CA HIS A 190 7.24 -32.11 -24.52
C HIS A 190 8.31 -33.20 -24.56
N LYS A 191 7.90 -34.48 -24.43
CA LYS A 191 8.78 -35.60 -24.69
C LYS A 191 9.25 -35.48 -26.14
N PRO A 192 10.56 -35.47 -26.43
CA PRO A 192 11.04 -35.47 -27.80
C PRO A 192 10.48 -36.72 -28.49
N ALA A 193 9.87 -36.53 -29.67
CA ALA A 193 9.36 -37.62 -30.48
C ALA A 193 10.48 -38.60 -30.80
N ALA A 194 10.27 -39.87 -30.48
CA ALA A 194 11.20 -40.94 -30.78
C ALA A 194 11.52 -40.98 -32.33
N PRO A 195 12.77 -41.20 -32.74
CA PRO A 195 13.14 -41.24 -34.14
C PRO A 195 12.40 -42.39 -34.85
N LYS A 196 11.73 -42.10 -35.93
CA LYS A 196 11.11 -43.09 -36.83
C LYS A 196 12.19 -44.03 -37.34
N LYS A 197 12.07 -45.34 -36.96
CA LYS A 197 12.87 -46.38 -37.58
C LYS A 197 12.53 -46.48 -39.07
N GLN A 198 13.50 -46.22 -39.93
CA GLN A 198 13.45 -46.56 -41.33
C GLN A 198 13.47 -48.09 -41.45
N GLY A 199 12.42 -48.66 -42.06
CA GLY A 199 12.39 -50.07 -42.39
C GLY A 199 13.26 -50.36 -43.62
N PRO A 200 13.78 -51.60 -43.77
CA PRO A 200 14.64 -51.93 -44.86
C PRO A 200 13.85 -52.05 -46.20
N GLU A 201 14.37 -51.41 -47.22
CA GLU A 201 13.95 -51.62 -48.60
C GLU A 201 14.24 -53.07 -49.05
N ARG A 202 13.27 -53.64 -49.73
CA ARG A 202 13.42 -54.79 -50.62
C ARG A 202 12.95 -54.43 -51.98
#